data_614d3240ce56d37219e678d47aa322b2
#
_entry.id   614d3240ce56d37219e678d47aa322b2
#
_cell.length_a   1.000
_cell.length_b   1.000
_cell.length_c   1.000
_cell.angle_alpha   90.00
_cell.angle_beta   90.00
_cell.angle_gamma   90.00
#
_symmetry.space_group_name_H-M   'P 1'
#
loop_
_entity.id
_entity.type
_entity.pdbx_description
1 polymer ?
#
loop_
_entity_poly.entity_id
_entity_poly.type
_entity_poly.pdbx_seq_one_letter_code
_entity_poly.pdbx_strand_id
1 'polypeptide(L)'
;MNAGLTPRRLSTLLLTLALFASPALAAGEPPAAAPLPKVDNLPLIKVPAKASGRDELAVLLTGDGGWAQTDKGLSEALAKGGIAVVGWNSLRYFLKRRDPDRSARDLERILRHYLPLWHKEKVILIGYSFGADVMPFLASRLPPDLAERVSLIALVGPSDSADFRFHPSEWLGKPSPESRPVMPEIEKLAGKEIVCAYGETEKGKTLCLKLPPGRVRLVPRPGNHIVGKNYGPIAQAILGHGRTAS
;
A
#
# COMPACT_ATOMS: atom_id res chain seq x y z
N MET A 1 -88.10 48.37 38.43
CA MET A 1 -86.89 48.63 37.65
C MET A 1 -86.18 47.33 37.40
N ASN A 2 -86.49 46.69 36.27
CA ASN A 2 -85.99 45.35 35.96
C ASN A 2 -84.83 45.47 34.95
N ALA A 3 -83.69 44.98 35.34
CA ALA A 3 -82.54 44.84 34.41
C ALA A 3 -82.47 43.41 33.96
N GLY A 4 -82.71 43.22 32.68
CA GLY A 4 -82.65 41.89 32.03
C GLY A 4 -81.21 41.42 31.78
N LEU A 5 -80.97 40.15 32.16
CA LEU A 5 -79.71 39.43 31.86
C LEU A 5 -79.90 38.59 30.58
N THR A 6 -79.08 38.88 29.54
CA THR A 6 -79.03 38.11 28.34
C THR A 6 -78.00 37.00 28.50
N PRO A 7 -78.24 35.73 28.07
CA PRO A 7 -77.32 34.65 28.17
C PRO A 7 -76.29 34.71 27.04
N ARG A 8 -74.97 34.64 27.43
CA ARG A 8 -73.83 34.48 26.56
C ARG A 8 -73.73 33.08 26.03
N ARG A 9 -73.85 32.90 24.73
CA ARG A 9 -73.58 31.63 24.05
C ARG A 9 -72.07 31.31 24.05
N LEU A 10 -71.66 30.23 24.72
CA LEU A 10 -70.32 29.61 24.57
C LEU A 10 -70.26 28.88 23.25
N SER A 11 -69.48 29.33 22.31
CA SER A 11 -69.12 28.61 21.10
C SER A 11 -67.94 27.67 21.42
N THR A 12 -68.19 26.38 21.46
CA THR A 12 -67.15 25.35 21.61
C THR A 12 -66.43 25.18 20.27
N LEU A 13 -65.18 25.62 20.19
CA LEU A 13 -64.31 25.43 19.05
C LEU A 13 -63.70 24.03 19.13
N LEU A 14 -64.16 23.09 18.30
CA LEU A 14 -63.57 21.77 18.14
C LEU A 14 -62.32 21.87 17.28
N LEU A 15 -61.14 21.77 17.92
CA LEU A 15 -59.84 21.72 17.26
C LEU A 15 -59.60 20.27 16.79
N THR A 16 -59.81 19.99 15.51
CA THR A 16 -59.47 18.72 14.90
C THR A 16 -57.98 18.63 14.65
N LEU A 17 -57.28 17.85 15.45
CA LEU A 17 -55.85 17.55 15.28
C LEU A 17 -55.70 16.53 14.13
N ALA A 18 -55.31 16.98 12.96
CA ALA A 18 -54.98 16.11 11.84
C ALA A 18 -53.57 15.52 12.07
N LEU A 19 -53.49 14.23 12.41
CA LEU A 19 -52.21 13.46 12.43
C LEU A 19 -51.74 13.26 10.98
N PHE A 20 -50.74 14.05 10.56
CA PHE A 20 -49.97 13.74 9.35
C PHE A 20 -49.02 12.59 9.65
N ALA A 21 -49.38 11.40 9.26
CA ALA A 21 -48.46 10.26 9.20
C ALA A 21 -47.48 10.49 8.06
N SER A 22 -46.26 10.92 8.38
CA SER A 22 -45.16 10.96 7.41
C SER A 22 -44.80 9.50 6.98
N PRO A 23 -44.77 9.19 5.69
CA PRO A 23 -44.25 7.91 5.23
C PRO A 23 -42.79 7.81 5.64
N ALA A 24 -42.44 6.82 6.48
CA ALA A 24 -41.06 6.44 6.73
C ALA A 24 -40.47 5.99 5.40
N LEU A 25 -39.51 6.75 4.85
CA LEU A 25 -38.65 6.27 3.76
C LEU A 25 -37.96 5.00 4.29
N ALA A 26 -38.33 3.86 3.71
CA ALA A 26 -37.58 2.62 3.90
C ALA A 26 -36.14 2.88 3.45
N ALA A 27 -35.20 2.93 4.39
CA ALA A 27 -33.78 2.94 4.09
C ALA A 27 -33.49 1.65 3.33
N GLY A 28 -33.25 1.75 2.00
CA GLY A 28 -32.87 0.61 1.20
C GLY A 28 -31.63 -0.04 1.82
N GLU A 29 -31.61 -1.36 1.92
CA GLU A 29 -30.42 -2.11 2.33
C GLU A 29 -29.21 -1.63 1.53
N PRO A 30 -28.06 -1.38 2.17
CA PRO A 30 -26.85 -1.01 1.46
C PRO A 30 -26.53 -2.10 0.43
N PRO A 31 -26.13 -1.76 -0.80
CA PRO A 31 -25.84 -2.75 -1.83
C PRO A 31 -24.80 -3.74 -1.30
N ALA A 32 -25.06 -5.03 -1.49
CA ALA A 32 -24.16 -6.10 -1.08
C ALA A 32 -22.74 -5.81 -1.62
N ALA A 33 -21.74 -5.83 -0.73
CA ALA A 33 -20.37 -5.55 -1.12
C ALA A 33 -19.93 -6.49 -2.25
N ALA A 34 -19.36 -5.92 -3.30
CA ALA A 34 -18.86 -6.70 -4.43
C ALA A 34 -17.84 -7.76 -3.94
N PRO A 35 -17.84 -8.98 -4.51
CA PRO A 35 -16.93 -10.04 -4.08
C PRO A 35 -15.48 -9.62 -4.27
N LEU A 36 -14.63 -9.93 -3.28
CA LEU A 36 -13.20 -9.59 -3.33
C LEU A 36 -12.52 -10.31 -4.50
N PRO A 37 -11.58 -9.64 -5.20
CA PRO A 37 -10.82 -10.28 -6.27
C PRO A 37 -10.08 -11.52 -5.77
N LYS A 38 -10.07 -12.60 -6.56
CA LYS A 38 -9.33 -13.83 -6.22
C LYS A 38 -7.83 -13.61 -6.34
N VAL A 39 -7.07 -14.04 -5.33
CA VAL A 39 -5.59 -13.93 -5.28
C VAL A 39 -4.90 -15.28 -5.02
N ASP A 40 -5.65 -16.38 -4.97
CA ASP A 40 -5.15 -17.73 -4.62
C ASP A 40 -4.09 -18.26 -5.60
N ASN A 41 -4.08 -17.74 -6.82
CA ASN A 41 -3.10 -18.08 -7.84
C ASN A 41 -1.80 -17.26 -7.76
N LEU A 42 -1.68 -16.35 -6.79
CA LEU A 42 -0.49 -15.54 -6.54
C LEU A 42 0.31 -16.12 -5.37
N PRO A 43 1.65 -16.14 -5.45
CA PRO A 43 2.50 -16.69 -4.39
C PRO A 43 2.64 -15.70 -3.22
N LEU A 44 1.57 -15.53 -2.44
CA LEU A 44 1.47 -14.56 -1.36
C LEU A 44 1.75 -15.20 0.00
N ILE A 45 2.34 -14.41 0.88
CA ILE A 45 2.57 -14.72 2.29
C ILE A 45 1.88 -13.67 3.15
N LYS A 46 1.04 -14.09 4.08
CA LYS A 46 0.28 -13.19 4.98
C LYS A 46 1.02 -13.04 6.31
N VAL A 47 1.31 -11.81 6.69
CA VAL A 47 1.90 -11.45 8.00
C VAL A 47 0.96 -10.41 8.64
N PRO A 48 -0.02 -10.85 9.44
CA PRO A 48 -0.94 -9.95 10.12
C PRO A 48 -0.22 -9.00 11.07
N ALA A 49 -0.77 -7.80 11.26
CA ALA A 49 -0.28 -6.87 12.26
C ALA A 49 -0.36 -7.48 13.66
N LYS A 50 0.68 -7.25 14.48
CA LYS A 50 0.77 -7.73 15.87
C LYS A 50 0.42 -6.63 16.89
N ALA A 51 0.26 -5.40 16.43
CA ALA A 51 -0.21 -4.26 17.21
C ALA A 51 -1.32 -3.54 16.44
N SER A 52 -2.20 -2.86 17.17
CA SER A 52 -3.29 -2.05 16.61
C SER A 52 -2.85 -0.59 16.36
N GLY A 53 -3.70 0.18 15.71
CA GLY A 53 -3.57 1.63 15.59
C GLY A 53 -2.94 2.14 14.31
N ARG A 54 -2.58 1.28 13.37
CA ARG A 54 -2.13 1.68 12.05
C ARG A 54 -3.11 1.26 10.98
N ASP A 55 -3.24 2.15 10.01
CA ASP A 55 -4.20 2.13 8.92
C ASP A 55 -3.56 1.65 7.60
N GLU A 56 -2.27 1.29 7.67
CA GLU A 56 -1.50 0.90 6.52
C GLU A 56 -1.49 -0.61 6.29
N LEU A 57 -1.55 -0.98 5.01
CA LEU A 57 -1.20 -2.28 4.46
C LEU A 57 0.13 -2.17 3.73
N ALA A 58 1.10 -3.00 4.05
CA ALA A 58 2.33 -3.11 3.26
C ALA A 58 2.24 -4.29 2.28
N VAL A 59 2.64 -4.07 1.01
CA VAL A 59 2.94 -5.13 0.05
C VAL A 59 4.45 -5.17 -0.15
N LEU A 60 5.07 -6.31 0.18
CA LEU A 60 6.51 -6.52 0.05
C LEU A 60 6.80 -7.49 -1.08
N LEU A 61 7.35 -6.99 -2.20
CA LEU A 61 7.87 -7.80 -3.29
C LEU A 61 9.33 -8.20 -2.96
N THR A 62 9.57 -9.51 -2.87
CA THR A 62 10.85 -10.05 -2.40
C THR A 62 11.98 -9.89 -3.41
N GLY A 63 13.21 -10.16 -2.99
CA GLY A 63 14.34 -10.37 -3.89
C GLY A 63 14.23 -11.67 -4.69
N ASP A 64 15.22 -11.92 -5.54
CA ASP A 64 15.36 -13.11 -6.38
C ASP A 64 15.46 -14.42 -5.58
N GLY A 65 15.94 -14.37 -4.32
CA GLY A 65 15.92 -15.49 -3.38
C GLY A 65 14.54 -15.87 -2.84
N GLY A 66 13.47 -15.16 -3.22
CA GLY A 66 12.11 -15.38 -2.73
C GLY A 66 11.94 -14.97 -1.26
N TRP A 67 11.03 -15.62 -0.55
CA TRP A 67 10.70 -15.29 0.85
C TRP A 67 11.80 -15.76 1.82
N ALA A 68 12.86 -14.96 1.95
CA ALA A 68 14.08 -15.27 2.69
C ALA A 68 14.15 -14.53 4.04
N GLN A 69 15.32 -14.56 4.68
CA GLN A 69 15.52 -14.02 6.04
C GLN A 69 15.25 -12.52 6.14
N THR A 70 15.70 -11.73 5.16
CA THR A 70 15.49 -10.28 5.14
C THR A 70 14.00 -9.94 5.06
N ASP A 71 13.27 -10.59 4.13
CA ASP A 71 11.84 -10.36 3.94
C ASP A 71 11.05 -10.73 5.20
N LYS A 72 11.36 -11.89 5.80
CA LYS A 72 10.75 -12.34 7.05
C LYS A 72 11.02 -11.35 8.19
N GLY A 73 12.28 -10.96 8.38
CA GLY A 73 12.67 -10.08 9.47
C GLY A 73 12.07 -8.67 9.34
N LEU A 74 12.09 -8.11 8.13
CA LEU A 74 11.49 -6.80 7.87
C LEU A 74 9.98 -6.85 8.09
N SER A 75 9.29 -7.86 7.53
CA SER A 75 7.85 -8.03 7.71
C SER A 75 7.44 -8.23 9.16
N GLU A 76 8.21 -9.01 9.93
CA GLU A 76 8.01 -9.19 11.36
C GLU A 76 8.16 -7.87 12.15
N ALA A 77 9.18 -7.07 11.81
CA ALA A 77 9.40 -5.77 12.46
C ALA A 77 8.25 -4.79 12.16
N LEU A 78 7.76 -4.76 10.92
CA LEU A 78 6.61 -3.95 10.52
C LEU A 78 5.33 -4.41 11.21
N ALA A 79 5.10 -5.74 11.26
CA ALA A 79 3.94 -6.31 11.94
C ALA A 79 3.91 -5.99 13.45
N LYS A 80 5.07 -6.04 14.12
CA LYS A 80 5.21 -5.58 15.53
C LYS A 80 4.91 -4.09 15.67
N GLY A 81 5.23 -3.28 14.66
CA GLY A 81 4.90 -1.85 14.59
C GLY A 81 3.46 -1.55 14.14
N GLY A 82 2.60 -2.57 13.98
CA GLY A 82 1.17 -2.41 13.66
C GLY A 82 0.84 -2.38 12.16
N ILE A 83 1.81 -2.59 11.27
CA ILE A 83 1.60 -2.65 9.83
C ILE A 83 1.42 -4.12 9.41
N ALA A 84 0.26 -4.45 8.85
CA ALA A 84 0.04 -5.75 8.23
C ALA A 84 0.81 -5.85 6.91
N VAL A 85 1.42 -7.01 6.62
CA VAL A 85 2.25 -7.20 5.43
C VAL A 85 1.73 -8.35 4.58
N VAL A 86 1.58 -8.10 3.28
CA VAL A 86 1.43 -9.13 2.26
C VAL A 86 2.77 -9.28 1.54
N GLY A 87 3.47 -10.35 1.84
CA GLY A 87 4.67 -10.73 1.11
C GLY A 87 4.31 -11.33 -0.26
N TRP A 88 4.96 -10.87 -1.31
CA TRP A 88 4.80 -11.39 -2.67
C TRP A 88 6.11 -12.03 -3.13
N ASN A 89 6.10 -13.35 -3.22
CA ASN A 89 7.32 -14.11 -3.54
C ASN A 89 7.68 -13.95 -5.03
N SER A 90 8.64 -13.08 -5.30
CA SER A 90 9.10 -12.76 -6.66
C SER A 90 9.68 -13.97 -7.36
N LEU A 91 10.49 -14.80 -6.67
CA LEU A 91 11.08 -16.02 -7.26
C LEU A 91 10.02 -16.91 -7.88
N ARG A 92 8.93 -17.17 -7.18
CA ARG A 92 7.83 -17.99 -7.70
C ARG A 92 7.01 -17.27 -8.78
N TYR A 93 6.82 -15.97 -8.64
CA TYR A 93 6.00 -15.20 -9.57
C TYR A 93 6.69 -14.99 -10.91
N PHE A 94 7.99 -14.66 -10.93
CA PHE A 94 8.79 -14.37 -12.12
C PHE A 94 9.56 -15.57 -12.67
N LEU A 95 9.31 -16.80 -12.18
CA LEU A 95 9.78 -18.02 -12.85
C LEU A 95 9.38 -18.07 -14.32
N LYS A 96 8.21 -17.52 -14.63
CA LYS A 96 7.76 -17.25 -16.00
C LYS A 96 7.90 -15.77 -16.26
N ARG A 97 8.28 -15.44 -17.50
CA ARG A 97 8.31 -14.03 -17.93
C ARG A 97 6.96 -13.37 -17.68
N ARG A 98 7.01 -12.18 -17.12
CA ARG A 98 5.85 -11.29 -16.94
C ARG A 98 6.09 -10.00 -17.69
N ASP A 99 5.04 -9.24 -17.95
CA ASP A 99 5.16 -7.86 -18.37
C ASP A 99 4.74 -6.91 -17.22
N PRO A 100 5.22 -5.65 -17.24
CA PRO A 100 4.90 -4.69 -16.19
C PRO A 100 3.40 -4.48 -15.97
N ASP A 101 2.61 -4.40 -17.05
CA ASP A 101 1.17 -4.09 -16.96
C ASP A 101 0.40 -5.25 -16.32
N ARG A 102 0.76 -6.49 -16.66
CA ARG A 102 0.19 -7.66 -15.99
C ARG A 102 0.56 -7.69 -14.51
N SER A 103 1.82 -7.41 -14.20
CA SER A 103 2.29 -7.41 -12.81
C SER A 103 1.62 -6.29 -12.00
N ALA A 104 1.38 -5.13 -12.60
CA ALA A 104 0.63 -4.04 -11.98
C ALA A 104 -0.84 -4.42 -11.73
N ARG A 105 -1.50 -5.09 -12.68
CA ARG A 105 -2.86 -5.63 -12.46
C ARG A 105 -2.91 -6.68 -11.35
N ASP A 106 -1.86 -7.49 -11.20
CA ASP A 106 -1.79 -8.44 -10.09
C ASP A 106 -1.54 -7.72 -8.75
N LEU A 107 -0.76 -6.62 -8.72
CA LEU A 107 -0.66 -5.74 -7.55
C LEU A 107 -2.01 -5.10 -7.21
N GLU A 108 -2.72 -4.57 -8.19
CA GLU A 108 -4.08 -4.04 -8.02
C GLU A 108 -5.01 -5.07 -7.37
N ARG A 109 -5.00 -6.32 -7.87
CA ARG A 109 -5.81 -7.41 -7.29
C ARG A 109 -5.45 -7.68 -5.83
N ILE A 110 -4.16 -7.67 -5.49
CA ILE A 110 -3.68 -7.82 -4.11
C ILE A 110 -4.24 -6.70 -3.23
N LEU A 111 -4.12 -5.45 -3.67
CA LEU A 111 -4.59 -4.30 -2.92
C LEU A 111 -6.11 -4.31 -2.74
N ARG A 112 -6.88 -4.54 -3.81
CA ARG A 112 -8.35 -4.62 -3.76
C ARG A 112 -8.86 -5.80 -2.94
N HIS A 113 -8.07 -6.85 -2.74
CA HIS A 113 -8.40 -7.97 -1.87
C HIS A 113 -8.11 -7.67 -0.40
N TYR A 114 -6.89 -7.20 -0.09
CA TYR A 114 -6.45 -7.11 1.31
C TYR A 114 -6.81 -5.81 2.01
N LEU A 115 -6.98 -4.69 1.30
CA LEU A 115 -7.39 -3.42 1.92
C LEU A 115 -8.73 -3.56 2.66
N PRO A 116 -9.83 -4.01 2.01
CA PRO A 116 -11.09 -4.19 2.71
C PRO A 116 -11.06 -5.38 3.69
N LEU A 117 -10.37 -6.49 3.34
CA LEU A 117 -10.28 -7.68 4.19
C LEU A 117 -9.63 -7.39 5.55
N TRP A 118 -8.62 -6.52 5.58
CA TRP A 118 -7.88 -6.17 6.80
C TRP A 118 -8.25 -4.76 7.32
N HIS A 119 -9.29 -4.15 6.78
CA HIS A 119 -9.77 -2.81 7.16
C HIS A 119 -8.63 -1.77 7.14
N LYS A 120 -7.92 -1.68 5.99
CA LYS A 120 -6.81 -0.76 5.76
C LYS A 120 -7.14 0.23 4.66
N GLU A 121 -6.67 1.47 4.78
CA GLU A 121 -6.95 2.52 3.80
C GLU A 121 -5.69 3.00 3.07
N LYS A 122 -4.53 2.93 3.71
CA LYS A 122 -3.25 3.36 3.14
C LYS A 122 -2.38 2.19 2.73
N VAL A 123 -1.50 2.44 1.79
CA VAL A 123 -0.63 1.43 1.19
C VAL A 123 0.83 1.85 1.32
N ILE A 124 1.65 0.92 1.77
CA ILE A 124 3.11 0.99 1.69
C ILE A 124 3.57 -0.06 0.68
N LEU A 125 4.26 0.38 -0.37
CA LEU A 125 4.86 -0.52 -1.34
C LEU A 125 6.34 -0.72 -1.01
N ILE A 126 6.76 -1.97 -0.84
CA ILE A 126 8.14 -2.30 -0.47
C ILE A 126 8.70 -3.23 -1.53
N GLY A 127 9.86 -2.90 -2.06
CA GLY A 127 10.64 -3.79 -2.91
C GLY A 127 12.00 -4.07 -2.28
N TYR A 128 12.45 -5.33 -2.33
CA TYR A 128 13.79 -5.74 -1.91
C TYR A 128 14.57 -6.31 -3.08
N SER A 129 15.78 -5.79 -3.35
CA SER A 129 16.65 -6.26 -4.43
C SER A 129 15.90 -6.27 -5.76
N PHE A 130 15.77 -7.41 -6.45
CA PHE A 130 14.93 -7.58 -7.63
C PHE A 130 13.54 -6.94 -7.47
N GLY A 131 12.91 -7.12 -6.32
CA GLY A 131 11.63 -6.49 -6.03
C GLY A 131 11.70 -4.97 -5.96
N ALA A 132 12.84 -4.39 -5.57
CA ALA A 132 13.05 -2.95 -5.54
C ALA A 132 13.19 -2.37 -6.96
N ASP A 133 13.73 -3.13 -7.90
CA ASP A 133 13.84 -2.74 -9.30
C ASP A 133 12.48 -2.75 -10.00
N VAL A 134 11.65 -3.76 -9.69
CA VAL A 134 10.33 -4.00 -10.30
C VAL A 134 9.23 -3.10 -9.71
N MET A 135 9.26 -2.84 -8.40
CA MET A 135 8.17 -2.14 -7.71
C MET A 135 7.80 -0.77 -8.31
N PRO A 136 8.73 0.09 -8.76
CA PRO A 136 8.39 1.35 -9.41
C PRO A 136 7.51 1.19 -10.65
N PHE A 137 7.76 0.14 -11.46
CA PHE A 137 6.93 -0.16 -12.64
C PHE A 137 5.50 -0.55 -12.27
N LEU A 138 5.32 -1.26 -11.17
CA LEU A 138 4.01 -1.67 -10.71
C LEU A 138 3.26 -0.48 -10.11
N ALA A 139 3.94 0.30 -9.28
CA ALA A 139 3.38 1.47 -8.60
C ALA A 139 2.91 2.55 -9.59
N SER A 140 3.71 2.82 -10.65
CA SER A 140 3.41 3.84 -11.67
C SER A 140 2.22 3.50 -12.56
N ARG A 141 1.74 2.26 -12.51
CA ARG A 141 0.62 1.72 -13.32
C ARG A 141 -0.63 1.43 -12.50
N LEU A 142 -0.62 1.74 -11.22
CA LEU A 142 -1.82 1.61 -10.40
C LEU A 142 -2.91 2.57 -10.87
N PRO A 143 -4.19 2.17 -10.84
CA PRO A 143 -5.29 3.08 -11.10
C PRO A 143 -5.31 4.20 -10.05
N PRO A 144 -5.84 5.40 -10.40
CA PRO A 144 -5.77 6.60 -9.57
C PRO A 144 -6.24 6.40 -8.13
N ASP A 145 -7.35 5.69 -7.93
CA ASP A 145 -7.94 5.42 -6.62
C ASP A 145 -7.02 4.61 -5.68
N LEU A 146 -6.20 3.71 -6.22
CA LEU A 146 -5.20 2.98 -5.45
C LEU A 146 -3.87 3.74 -5.36
N ALA A 147 -3.48 4.44 -6.44
CA ALA A 147 -2.28 5.26 -6.44
C ALA A 147 -2.34 6.35 -5.35
N GLU A 148 -3.50 6.98 -5.15
CA GLU A 148 -3.71 7.99 -4.09
C GLU A 148 -3.51 7.40 -2.69
N ARG A 149 -3.89 6.13 -2.47
CA ARG A 149 -3.70 5.42 -1.20
C ARG A 149 -2.24 5.09 -0.87
N VAL A 150 -1.35 5.10 -1.87
CA VAL A 150 0.09 4.85 -1.63
C VAL A 150 0.69 6.01 -0.85
N SER A 151 0.99 5.77 0.41
CA SER A 151 1.61 6.74 1.33
C SER A 151 3.14 6.70 1.29
N LEU A 152 3.73 5.54 0.99
CA LEU A 152 5.18 5.34 0.97
C LEU A 152 5.58 4.29 -0.05
N ILE A 153 6.72 4.52 -0.70
CA ILE A 153 7.43 3.51 -1.49
C ILE A 153 8.81 3.30 -0.84
N ALA A 154 9.10 2.07 -0.44
CA ALA A 154 10.39 1.70 0.15
C ALA A 154 11.16 0.80 -0.80
N LEU A 155 12.32 1.27 -1.25
CA LEU A 155 13.23 0.55 -2.15
C LEU A 155 14.47 0.13 -1.36
N VAL A 156 14.71 -1.16 -1.25
CA VAL A 156 15.83 -1.73 -0.49
C VAL A 156 16.80 -2.40 -1.45
N GLY A 157 17.94 -1.77 -1.70
CA GLY A 157 18.96 -2.24 -2.63
C GLY A 157 18.52 -2.18 -4.10
N PRO A 158 17.97 -1.05 -4.59
CA PRO A 158 17.57 -0.94 -5.99
C PRO A 158 18.77 -0.77 -6.91
N SER A 159 18.65 -1.36 -8.11
CA SER A 159 19.55 -1.19 -9.26
C SER A 159 18.99 -0.17 -10.26
N ASP A 160 19.77 0.15 -11.29
CA ASP A 160 19.36 1.10 -12.35
C ASP A 160 18.36 0.52 -13.35
N SER A 161 18.27 -0.81 -13.44
CA SER A 161 17.44 -1.51 -14.41
C SER A 161 16.67 -2.65 -13.77
N ALA A 162 15.49 -2.95 -14.31
CA ALA A 162 14.61 -4.02 -13.90
C ALA A 162 14.42 -5.05 -15.01
N ASP A 163 14.38 -6.31 -14.61
CA ASP A 163 13.98 -7.44 -15.44
C ASP A 163 12.65 -8.03 -14.94
N PHE A 164 11.87 -8.59 -15.85
CA PHE A 164 10.58 -9.20 -15.51
C PHE A 164 10.59 -10.73 -15.67
N ARG A 165 11.78 -11.31 -15.54
CA ARG A 165 12.06 -12.73 -15.54
C ARG A 165 13.37 -12.97 -14.81
N PHE A 166 13.50 -14.07 -14.08
CA PHE A 166 14.79 -14.49 -13.55
C PHE A 166 15.66 -15.11 -14.65
N HIS A 167 16.87 -14.59 -14.78
CA HIS A 167 17.92 -15.17 -15.60
C HIS A 167 19.09 -15.60 -14.69
N PRO A 168 19.52 -16.86 -14.70
CA PRO A 168 20.67 -17.30 -13.91
C PRO A 168 21.95 -16.51 -14.19
N SER A 169 22.08 -15.92 -15.39
CA SER A 169 23.21 -15.06 -15.80
C SER A 169 23.23 -13.68 -15.11
N GLU A 170 22.12 -13.23 -14.54
CA GLU A 170 22.04 -11.95 -13.82
C GLU A 170 22.78 -12.01 -12.48
N TRP A 171 22.88 -13.17 -11.88
CA TRP A 171 23.77 -13.39 -10.73
C TRP A 171 25.24 -13.08 -11.04
N LEU A 172 25.60 -13.00 -12.32
CA LEU A 172 26.89 -12.55 -12.80
C LEU A 172 26.98 -11.04 -13.04
N GLY A 173 25.95 -10.27 -12.65
CA GLY A 173 25.93 -8.81 -12.71
C GLY A 173 25.81 -8.19 -14.11
N LYS A 174 25.34 -8.95 -15.10
CA LYS A 174 25.08 -8.44 -16.45
C LYS A 174 23.57 -8.24 -16.65
N PRO A 175 23.11 -6.99 -16.93
CA PRO A 175 21.72 -6.76 -17.28
C PRO A 175 21.37 -7.53 -18.57
N SER A 176 20.13 -8.03 -18.65
CA SER A 176 19.67 -8.68 -19.87
C SER A 176 19.42 -7.64 -20.97
N PRO A 177 19.42 -8.05 -22.25
CA PRO A 177 19.05 -7.14 -23.35
C PRO A 177 17.62 -6.58 -23.23
N GLU A 178 16.80 -7.16 -22.38
CA GLU A 178 15.41 -6.82 -22.14
C GLU A 178 15.20 -5.97 -20.88
N SER A 179 16.29 -5.70 -20.13
CA SER A 179 16.27 -4.85 -18.95
C SER A 179 15.76 -3.45 -19.26
N ARG A 180 14.93 -2.92 -18.37
CA ARG A 180 14.29 -1.60 -18.52
C ARG A 180 14.82 -0.63 -17.47
N PRO A 181 15.13 0.63 -17.81
CA PRO A 181 15.57 1.61 -16.83
C PRO A 181 14.50 1.90 -15.79
N VAL A 182 14.90 1.94 -14.52
CA VAL A 182 13.99 2.14 -13.37
C VAL A 182 13.67 3.62 -13.17
N MET A 183 14.62 4.53 -13.42
CA MET A 183 14.47 5.95 -13.17
C MET A 183 13.21 6.57 -13.80
N PRO A 184 12.87 6.31 -15.09
CA PRO A 184 11.66 6.88 -15.70
C PRO A 184 10.36 6.46 -14.99
N GLU A 185 10.33 5.30 -14.35
CA GLU A 185 9.16 4.87 -13.58
C GLU A 185 9.08 5.58 -12.22
N ILE A 186 10.23 5.87 -11.60
CA ILE A 186 10.27 6.67 -10.36
C ILE A 186 9.85 8.13 -10.62
N GLU A 187 10.20 8.68 -11.78
CA GLU A 187 9.78 10.05 -12.16
C GLU A 187 8.26 10.16 -12.25
N LYS A 188 7.56 9.12 -12.75
CA LYS A 188 6.09 9.05 -12.79
C LYS A 188 5.45 9.02 -11.40
N LEU A 189 6.20 8.66 -10.37
CA LEU A 189 5.75 8.61 -8.97
C LEU A 189 5.97 9.96 -8.25
N ALA A 190 5.93 11.06 -8.99
CA ALA A 190 6.06 12.39 -8.44
C ALA A 190 5.04 12.63 -7.31
N GLY A 191 5.51 13.24 -6.21
CA GLY A 191 4.67 13.51 -5.03
C GLY A 191 4.57 12.35 -4.03
N LYS A 192 5.12 11.16 -4.33
CA LYS A 192 5.19 10.07 -3.34
C LYS A 192 6.45 10.17 -2.49
N GLU A 193 6.32 9.89 -1.18
CA GLU A 193 7.47 9.74 -0.30
C GLU A 193 8.22 8.45 -0.66
N ILE A 194 9.55 8.52 -0.74
CA ILE A 194 10.41 7.38 -1.05
C ILE A 194 11.41 7.20 0.09
N VAL A 195 11.47 6.00 0.64
CA VAL A 195 12.59 5.53 1.47
C VAL A 195 13.48 4.67 0.59
N CYS A 196 14.79 4.97 0.52
CA CYS A 196 15.72 4.19 -0.27
C CYS A 196 16.90 3.74 0.60
N ALA A 197 17.01 2.42 0.80
CA ALA A 197 18.05 1.80 1.60
C ALA A 197 19.09 1.10 0.71
N TYR A 198 20.38 1.24 1.06
CA TYR A 198 21.48 0.64 0.31
C TYR A 198 22.66 0.29 1.20
N GLY A 199 23.46 -0.68 0.78
CA GLY A 199 24.73 -1.03 1.41
C GLY A 199 25.82 0.00 1.10
N GLU A 200 26.61 0.40 2.09
CA GLU A 200 27.66 1.43 1.89
C GLU A 200 28.75 1.01 0.91
N THR A 201 29.00 -0.28 0.75
CA THR A 201 29.94 -0.81 -0.24
C THR A 201 29.41 -0.74 -1.68
N GLU A 202 28.12 -0.42 -1.86
CA GLU A 202 27.43 -0.35 -3.15
C GLU A 202 27.13 1.06 -3.62
N LYS A 203 27.70 2.09 -2.97
CA LYS A 203 27.47 3.50 -3.32
C LYS A 203 27.61 3.83 -4.80
N GLY A 204 28.54 3.18 -5.51
CA GLY A 204 28.76 3.39 -6.93
C GLY A 204 27.75 2.71 -7.87
N LYS A 205 26.87 1.84 -7.35
CA LYS A 205 25.97 1.02 -8.16
C LYS A 205 24.50 1.22 -7.82
N THR A 206 24.19 1.78 -6.63
CA THR A 206 22.80 1.92 -6.18
C THR A 206 22.08 3.06 -6.87
N LEU A 207 20.84 2.82 -7.23
CA LEU A 207 19.92 3.86 -7.72
C LEU A 207 19.61 4.91 -6.64
N CYS A 208 19.67 4.57 -5.36
CA CYS A 208 19.31 5.46 -4.25
C CYS A 208 19.98 6.83 -4.32
N LEU A 209 21.27 6.87 -4.69
CA LEU A 209 22.06 8.10 -4.75
C LEU A 209 21.83 8.92 -6.03
N LYS A 210 21.11 8.38 -7.00
CA LYS A 210 20.73 9.06 -8.25
C LYS A 210 19.33 9.69 -8.15
N LEU A 211 18.59 9.39 -7.08
CA LEU A 211 17.25 9.92 -6.88
C LEU A 211 17.28 11.41 -6.51
N PRO A 212 16.27 12.21 -6.93
CA PRO A 212 16.25 13.64 -6.68
C PRO A 212 16.31 13.97 -5.18
N PRO A 213 17.24 14.87 -4.75
CA PRO A 213 17.28 15.31 -3.35
C PRO A 213 15.96 15.91 -2.90
N GLY A 214 15.63 15.74 -1.61
CA GLY A 214 14.39 16.27 -1.01
C GLY A 214 13.14 15.42 -1.21
N ARG A 215 13.15 14.43 -2.11
CA ARG A 215 12.06 13.47 -2.32
C ARG A 215 12.32 12.09 -1.72
N VAL A 216 13.56 11.85 -1.30
CA VAL A 216 14.03 10.54 -0.89
C VAL A 216 14.67 10.61 0.48
N ARG A 217 14.20 9.79 1.38
CA ARG A 217 14.86 9.51 2.66
C ARG A 217 15.85 8.37 2.45
N LEU A 218 17.14 8.69 2.47
CA LEU A 218 18.21 7.72 2.33
C LEU A 218 18.45 6.98 3.65
N VAL A 219 18.64 5.66 3.55
CA VAL A 219 18.98 4.77 4.68
C VAL A 219 20.26 4.00 4.32
N PRO A 220 21.45 4.64 4.46
CA PRO A 220 22.71 3.92 4.28
C PRO A 220 22.86 2.86 5.35
N ARG A 221 23.47 1.74 4.99
CA ARG A 221 23.64 0.60 5.89
C ARG A 221 25.04 0.02 5.76
N PRO A 222 25.66 -0.36 6.86
CA PRO A 222 26.94 -1.05 6.83
C PRO A 222 26.89 -2.32 5.99
N GLY A 223 27.93 -2.57 5.21
CA GLY A 223 28.06 -3.78 4.39
C GLY A 223 27.53 -3.65 2.97
N ASN A 224 27.17 -4.79 2.40
CA ASN A 224 26.81 -4.96 1.00
C ASN A 224 25.29 -5.04 0.79
N HIS A 225 24.88 -5.51 -0.39
CA HIS A 225 23.51 -5.69 -0.84
C HIS A 225 22.65 -6.57 0.10
N ILE A 226 23.27 -7.59 0.71
CA ILE A 226 22.56 -8.49 1.60
C ILE A 226 22.35 -7.80 2.95
N VAL A 227 21.11 -7.44 3.22
CA VAL A 227 20.69 -6.77 4.46
C VAL A 227 20.83 -7.70 5.66
N GLY A 228 20.71 -9.00 5.46
CA GLY A 228 20.84 -10.02 6.50
C GLY A 228 19.91 -9.76 7.69
N LYS A 229 20.49 -9.78 8.91
CA LYS A 229 19.74 -9.51 10.16
C LYS A 229 19.57 -8.01 10.47
N ASN A 230 20.20 -7.12 9.71
CA ASN A 230 20.23 -5.68 10.01
C ASN A 230 19.15 -4.88 9.25
N TYR A 231 17.89 -5.32 9.31
CA TYR A 231 16.73 -4.62 8.73
C TYR A 231 16.10 -3.58 9.66
N GLY A 232 16.54 -3.49 10.92
CA GLY A 232 15.99 -2.57 11.91
C GLY A 232 15.92 -1.11 11.47
N PRO A 233 17.00 -0.49 10.97
CA PRO A 233 16.96 0.89 10.47
C PRO A 233 15.98 1.11 9.32
N ILE A 234 15.81 0.10 8.43
CA ILE A 234 14.84 0.17 7.33
C ILE A 234 13.42 0.14 7.89
N ALA A 235 13.15 -0.79 8.81
CA ALA A 235 11.85 -0.87 9.47
C ALA A 235 11.50 0.44 10.20
N GLN A 236 12.46 1.03 10.90
CA GLN A 236 12.29 2.32 11.58
C GLN A 236 11.99 3.46 10.59
N ALA A 237 12.69 3.51 9.46
CA ALA A 237 12.44 4.50 8.43
C ALA A 237 11.02 4.37 7.86
N ILE A 238 10.56 3.14 7.61
CA ILE A 238 9.20 2.87 7.13
C ILE A 238 8.16 3.20 8.22
N LEU A 239 8.37 2.78 9.46
CA LEU A 239 7.45 3.06 10.57
C LEU A 239 7.36 4.55 10.93
N GLY A 240 8.41 5.30 10.63
CA GLY A 240 8.50 6.74 10.88
C GLY A 240 8.07 7.65 9.72
N HIS A 241 7.58 7.10 8.60
CA HIS A 241 7.12 7.92 7.47
C HIS A 241 5.91 8.78 7.86
N GLY A 242 5.73 9.92 7.21
CA GLY A 242 4.66 10.86 7.50
C GLY A 242 4.77 11.59 8.85
N ARG A 243 5.83 11.32 9.65
CA ARG A 243 6.15 12.11 10.83
C ARG A 243 7.15 13.17 10.41
N THR A 244 6.71 14.41 10.30
CA THR A 244 7.64 15.55 10.23
C THR A 244 8.52 15.50 11.46
N ALA A 245 9.85 15.59 11.29
CA ALA A 245 10.76 15.84 12.39
C ALA A 245 10.33 17.16 13.04
N SER A 246 9.74 17.05 14.24
CA SER A 246 9.46 18.18 15.12
C SER A 246 10.73 18.64 15.80
#